data_9f7b0ddeee90513db3270ac54aabf6d7
#
_entry.id   9f7b0ddeee90513db3270ac54aabf6d7
#
_cell.length_a   1.000
_cell.length_b   1.000
_cell.length_c   1.000
_cell.angle_alpha   90.00
_cell.angle_beta   90.00
_cell.angle_gamma   90.00
#
_symmetry.space_group_name_H-M   'P 1'
#
loop_
_entity.id
_entity.type
_entity.pdbx_description
1 polymer ?
#
loop_
_entity_poly.entity_id
_entity_poly.type
_entity_poly.pdbx_seq_one_letter_code
_entity_poly.pdbx_strand_id
1 'polypeptide(L)'
;MERVAEAILETPGDADLELRRAVEAFAAGREADLPDDLRPYVEKVARNAYKVTDRDIDRLRDAGYSEDAIFELTLAAALGAAQARLDAGLGAMR
;
A
#
# COMPACT_ATOMS: atom_id res chain seq x y z
N MET A 1 -2.83 14.33 8.62
CA MET A 1 -2.62 12.94 8.15
C MET A 1 -3.92 12.20 7.86
N GLU A 2 -4.87 12.18 8.79
CA GLU A 2 -6.15 11.49 8.57
C GLU A 2 -6.90 11.98 7.33
N ARG A 3 -6.97 13.29 7.12
CA ARG A 3 -7.64 13.86 5.95
C ARG A 3 -7.02 13.41 4.63
N VAL A 4 -5.70 13.34 4.61
CA VAL A 4 -4.98 12.90 3.40
C VAL A 4 -5.23 11.42 3.16
N ALA A 5 -5.21 10.61 4.21
CA ALA A 5 -5.49 9.17 4.10
C ALA A 5 -6.91 8.92 3.60
N GLU A 6 -7.90 9.65 4.12
CA GLU A 6 -9.28 9.56 3.66
C GLU A 6 -9.41 9.93 2.19
N ALA A 7 -8.77 11.01 1.76
CA ALA A 7 -8.83 11.45 0.37
C ALA A 7 -8.23 10.40 -0.58
N ILE A 8 -7.12 9.76 -0.19
CA ILE A 8 -6.47 8.75 -1.02
C ILE A 8 -7.27 7.45 -1.04
N LEU A 9 -7.79 7.01 0.11
CA LEU A 9 -8.47 5.74 0.24
C LEU A 9 -9.92 5.76 -0.25
N GLU A 10 -10.59 6.89 -0.15
CA GLU A 10 -12.02 7.00 -0.45
C GLU A 10 -12.35 7.69 -1.77
N THR A 11 -11.40 8.41 -2.35
CA THR A 11 -11.60 9.06 -3.65
C THR A 11 -11.70 8.01 -4.76
N PRO A 12 -12.67 8.10 -5.67
CA PRO A 12 -12.74 7.18 -6.79
C PRO A 12 -11.44 7.18 -7.61
N GLY A 13 -11.01 6.00 -8.01
CA GLY A 13 -9.79 5.81 -8.77
C GLY A 13 -9.82 4.51 -9.55
N ASP A 14 -8.71 4.14 -10.18
CA ASP A 14 -8.60 2.93 -10.98
C ASP A 14 -8.54 1.66 -10.13
N ALA A 15 -8.05 1.76 -8.90
CA ALA A 15 -8.06 0.64 -7.98
C ALA A 15 -9.34 0.64 -7.16
N ASP A 16 -9.89 -0.56 -6.92
CA ASP A 16 -11.05 -0.74 -6.07
C ASP A 16 -10.75 -0.22 -4.66
N LEU A 17 -11.73 0.46 -4.07
CA LEU A 17 -11.63 1.00 -2.71
C LEU A 17 -11.30 -0.08 -1.68
N GLU A 18 -11.97 -1.24 -1.77
CA GLU A 18 -11.71 -2.36 -0.86
C GLU A 18 -10.28 -2.85 -0.98
N LEU A 19 -9.77 -2.93 -2.20
CA LEU A 19 -8.39 -3.34 -2.44
C LEU A 19 -7.39 -2.34 -1.85
N ARG A 20 -7.64 -1.04 -2.05
CA ARG A 20 -6.80 0.01 -1.46
C ARG A 20 -6.77 -0.08 0.06
N ARG A 21 -7.92 -0.29 0.68
CA ARG A 21 -8.00 -0.44 2.14
C ARG A 21 -7.28 -1.70 2.64
N ALA A 22 -7.39 -2.80 1.88
CA ALA A 22 -6.68 -4.03 2.23
C ALA A 22 -5.18 -3.86 2.15
N VAL A 23 -4.68 -3.17 1.11
CA VAL A 23 -3.27 -2.87 0.94
C VAL A 23 -2.75 -2.01 2.10
N GLU A 24 -3.49 -0.95 2.45
CA GLU A 24 -3.12 -0.08 3.55
C GLU A 24 -3.06 -0.85 4.87
N ALA A 25 -4.06 -1.68 5.16
CA ALA A 25 -4.11 -2.48 6.36
C ALA A 25 -2.95 -3.49 6.42
N PHE A 26 -2.69 -4.17 5.31
CA PHE A 26 -1.58 -5.13 5.22
C PHE A 26 -0.25 -4.43 5.50
N ALA A 27 -0.01 -3.29 4.88
CA ALA A 27 1.22 -2.52 5.06
C ALA A 27 1.36 -1.99 6.48
N ALA A 28 0.25 -1.74 7.16
CA ALA A 28 0.25 -1.30 8.57
C ALA A 28 0.46 -2.46 9.54
N GLY A 29 0.58 -3.69 9.06
CA GLY A 29 0.78 -4.87 9.90
C GLY A 29 -0.51 -5.48 10.42
N ARG A 30 -1.66 -5.06 9.91
CA ARG A 30 -2.95 -5.63 10.25
C ARG A 30 -3.28 -6.82 9.34
N GLU A 31 -4.19 -7.67 9.77
CA GLU A 31 -4.66 -8.77 8.96
C GLU A 31 -5.45 -8.25 7.76
N ALA A 32 -5.07 -8.71 6.57
CA ALA A 32 -5.79 -8.37 5.34
C ALA A 32 -5.43 -9.39 4.26
N ASP A 33 -6.40 -9.73 3.43
CA ASP A 33 -6.18 -10.60 2.29
C ASP A 33 -5.83 -9.79 1.07
N LEU A 34 -4.71 -10.12 0.44
CA LEU A 34 -4.28 -9.50 -0.81
C LEU A 34 -4.17 -10.55 -1.90
N PRO A 35 -4.44 -10.18 -3.17
CA PRO A 35 -4.12 -11.07 -4.29
C PRO A 35 -2.66 -11.50 -4.24
N ASP A 36 -2.39 -12.74 -4.64
CA ASP A 36 -1.04 -13.31 -4.58
C ASP A 36 -0.03 -12.53 -5.42
N ASP A 37 -0.46 -11.95 -6.54
CA ASP A 37 0.41 -11.17 -7.41
C ASP A 37 0.76 -9.80 -6.81
N LEU A 38 -0.06 -9.29 -5.91
CA LEU A 38 0.13 -7.97 -5.30
C LEU A 38 0.90 -8.02 -3.98
N ARG A 39 0.74 -9.12 -3.22
CA ARG A 39 1.33 -9.24 -1.88
C ARG A 39 2.84 -8.99 -1.82
N PRO A 40 3.67 -9.61 -2.68
CA PRO A 40 5.12 -9.37 -2.62
C PRO A 40 5.48 -7.91 -2.89
N TYR A 41 4.75 -7.24 -3.78
CA TYR A 41 4.98 -5.84 -4.08
C TYR A 41 4.67 -4.95 -2.87
N VAL A 42 3.52 -5.19 -2.22
CA VAL A 42 3.10 -4.42 -1.04
C VAL A 42 4.10 -4.60 0.10
N GLU A 43 4.57 -5.83 0.33
CA GLU A 43 5.60 -6.08 1.33
C GLU A 43 6.88 -5.31 1.02
N LYS A 44 7.28 -5.29 -0.23
CA LYS A 44 8.48 -4.58 -0.66
C LYS A 44 8.35 -3.08 -0.44
N VAL A 45 7.22 -2.48 -0.80
CA VAL A 45 6.95 -1.05 -0.57
C VAL A 45 6.95 -0.75 0.93
N ALA A 46 6.32 -1.60 1.72
CA ALA A 46 6.18 -1.35 3.16
C ALA A 46 7.50 -1.48 3.93
N ARG A 47 8.34 -2.43 3.56
CA ARG A 47 9.53 -2.77 4.34
C ARG A 47 10.84 -2.38 3.68
N ASN A 48 10.91 -2.43 2.36
CA ASN A 48 12.14 -2.25 1.60
C ASN A 48 11.85 -1.46 0.31
N ALA A 49 11.24 -0.27 0.44
CA ALA A 49 10.83 0.54 -0.71
C ALA A 49 11.98 0.77 -1.69
N TYR A 50 13.22 0.89 -1.20
CA TYR A 50 14.39 1.09 -2.04
C TYR A 50 14.71 -0.10 -2.95
N LYS A 51 14.10 -1.26 -2.71
CA LYS A 51 14.27 -2.46 -3.54
C LYS A 51 13.25 -2.56 -4.67
N VAL A 52 12.26 -1.68 -4.71
CA VAL A 52 11.28 -1.67 -5.79
C VAL A 52 11.95 -1.27 -7.09
N THR A 53 11.74 -2.07 -8.15
CA THR A 53 12.35 -1.85 -9.46
C THR A 53 11.27 -1.74 -10.53
N ASP A 54 11.67 -1.31 -11.72
CA ASP A 54 10.77 -1.27 -12.88
C ASP A 54 10.21 -2.65 -13.20
N ARG A 55 10.97 -3.71 -12.93
CA ARG A 55 10.51 -5.08 -13.14
C ARG A 55 9.31 -5.42 -12.24
N ASP A 56 9.30 -4.94 -11.01
CA ASP A 56 8.16 -5.13 -10.11
C ASP A 56 6.90 -4.48 -10.67
N ILE A 57 7.05 -3.28 -11.22
CA ILE A 57 5.95 -2.54 -11.85
C ILE A 57 5.47 -3.29 -13.10
N ASP A 58 6.39 -3.76 -13.93
CA ASP A 58 6.05 -4.50 -15.16
C ASP A 58 5.26 -5.77 -14.85
N ARG A 59 5.60 -6.47 -13.78
CA ARG A 59 4.86 -7.67 -13.35
C ARG A 59 3.41 -7.34 -13.02
N LEU A 60 3.17 -6.22 -12.35
CA LEU A 60 1.81 -5.80 -12.02
C LEU A 60 1.04 -5.39 -13.27
N ARG A 61 1.68 -4.70 -14.21
CA ARG A 61 1.06 -4.39 -15.50
C ARG A 61 0.66 -5.67 -16.25
N ASP A 62 1.55 -6.65 -16.27
CA ASP A 62 1.29 -7.94 -16.92
C ASP A 62 0.14 -8.69 -16.24
N ALA A 63 -0.02 -8.50 -14.95
CA ALA A 63 -1.14 -9.07 -14.20
C ALA A 63 -2.47 -8.34 -14.42
N GLY A 64 -2.45 -7.21 -15.15
CA GLY A 64 -3.66 -6.48 -15.51
C GLY A 64 -3.92 -5.18 -14.75
N TYR A 65 -3.01 -4.78 -13.87
CA TYR A 65 -3.16 -3.51 -13.16
C TYR A 65 -2.75 -2.35 -14.06
N SER A 66 -3.57 -1.29 -14.09
CA SER A 66 -3.21 -0.06 -14.81
C SER A 66 -2.11 0.67 -14.05
N GLU A 67 -1.41 1.60 -14.73
CA GLU A 67 -0.41 2.44 -14.07
C GLU A 67 -1.01 3.26 -12.95
N ASP A 68 -2.21 3.79 -13.15
CA ASP A 68 -2.89 4.57 -12.12
C ASP A 68 -3.27 3.70 -10.93
N ALA A 69 -3.74 2.48 -11.17
CA ALA A 69 -4.03 1.54 -10.09
C ALA A 69 -2.76 1.20 -9.29
N ILE A 70 -1.65 0.94 -9.98
CA ILE A 70 -0.37 0.65 -9.32
C ILE A 70 0.06 1.83 -8.45
N PHE A 71 -0.07 3.05 -8.97
CA PHE A 71 0.26 4.26 -8.21
C PHE A 71 -0.61 4.40 -6.96
N GLU A 72 -1.93 4.22 -7.08
CA GLU A 72 -2.85 4.29 -5.96
C GLU A 72 -2.56 3.24 -4.89
N LEU A 73 -2.28 2.00 -5.31
CA LEU A 73 -1.96 0.92 -4.39
C LEU A 73 -0.61 1.16 -3.70
N THR A 74 0.34 1.74 -4.42
CA THR A 74 1.65 2.11 -3.84
C THR A 74 1.49 3.18 -2.75
N LEU A 75 0.64 4.19 -3.00
CA LEU A 75 0.34 5.21 -2.00
C LEU A 75 -0.34 4.60 -0.76
N ALA A 76 -1.29 3.69 -0.97
CA ALA A 76 -1.96 3.02 0.14
C ALA A 76 -0.96 2.21 0.98
N ALA A 77 -0.03 1.51 0.33
CA ALA A 77 1.01 0.75 1.04
C ALA A 77 1.94 1.68 1.82
N ALA A 78 2.32 2.80 1.23
CA ALA A 78 3.19 3.78 1.90
C ALA A 78 2.50 4.39 3.11
N LEU A 79 1.21 4.70 3.01
CA LEU A 79 0.43 5.22 4.13
C LEU A 79 0.36 4.22 5.28
N GLY A 80 0.07 2.95 4.97
CA GLY A 80 0.00 1.91 5.98
C GLY A 80 1.34 1.73 6.70
N ALA A 81 2.43 1.73 5.95
CA ALA A 81 3.77 1.61 6.53
C ALA A 81 4.09 2.81 7.41
N ALA A 82 3.72 4.02 7.00
CA ALA A 82 3.92 5.23 7.79
C ALA A 82 3.13 5.20 9.09
N GLN A 83 1.89 4.73 9.04
CA GLN A 83 1.06 4.56 10.23
C GLN A 83 1.70 3.58 11.22
N ALA A 84 2.20 2.46 10.74
CA ALA A 84 2.85 1.46 11.59
C ALA A 84 4.09 2.05 12.28
N ARG A 85 4.89 2.82 11.56
CA ARG A 85 6.08 3.47 12.13
C ARG A 85 5.71 4.52 13.16
N LEU A 86 4.67 5.30 12.90
CA LEU A 86 4.20 6.31 13.83
C LEU A 86 3.68 5.67 15.11
N ASP A 87 2.88 4.62 14.99
CA ASP A 87 2.34 3.90 16.14
C ASP A 87 3.47 3.30 16.99
N ALA A 88 4.46 2.71 16.34
CA ALA A 88 5.63 2.16 17.04
C ALA A 88 6.42 3.26 17.76
N GLY A 89 6.61 4.41 17.11
CA GLY A 89 7.30 5.56 17.71
C GLY A 89 6.57 6.10 18.92
N LEU A 90 5.25 6.28 18.80
CA LEU A 90 4.42 6.75 19.91
C LEU A 90 4.40 5.73 21.07
N GLY A 91 4.35 4.44 20.75
CA GLY A 91 4.42 3.39 21.76
C GLY A 91 5.74 3.41 22.51
N ALA A 92 6.85 3.66 21.83
CA ALA A 92 8.17 3.72 22.44
C ALA A 92 8.35 4.93 23.34
N MET A 93 7.57 5.99 23.15
CA MET A 93 7.63 7.21 23.94
C MET A 93 6.83 7.13 25.24
N ARG A 94 6.07 6.09 25.42
CA ARG A 94 5.29 5.86 26.63
C ARG A 94 6.07 5.00 27.62
#